data_c3431c31814774fce4f7b112667c1bf0
#
_entry.id   c3431c31814774fce4f7b112667c1bf0
#
_cell.length_a   1.000
_cell.length_b   1.000
_cell.length_c   1.000
_cell.angle_alpha   90.00
_cell.angle_beta   90.00
_cell.angle_gamma   90.00
#
_symmetry.space_group_name_H-M   'P 1'
#
loop_
_entity.id
_entity.type
_entity.pdbx_description
1 polymer ?
#
loop_
_entity_poly.entity_id
_entity_poly.type
_entity_poly.pdbx_seq_one_letter_code
_entity_poly.pdbx_strand_id
1 'polypeptide(L)'
;GPGERLFALYLNDEGRKVLFLNTLFTVEQKDCEEIWFSDTDDSTSLLASVINSSETLGIDKEWTARFLIPLMEKCEGLKVVLGSKYVDNTRAIKDEKEIACMIENSQINDVVMERTRDFIKEGMTEKQVEAFILEQYKLLGCQDVSFSPICSFGANGADPHHMPDDSVLKAGESIVIDIGGRKDRYCSDMTR
;
A
#
# COMPACT_ATOMS: atom_id res chain seq x y z
N GLY A 1 8.43 1.43 -12.29
CA GLY A 1 7.22 1.32 -11.46
C GLY A 1 6.31 2.53 -11.64
N PRO A 2 5.09 2.55 -11.03
CA PRO A 2 4.13 3.67 -11.17
C PRO A 2 4.67 5.04 -10.72
N GLY A 3 5.71 5.09 -9.90
CA GLY A 3 6.36 6.34 -9.48
C GLY A 3 7.25 6.99 -10.55
N GLU A 4 7.67 6.24 -11.57
CA GLU A 4 8.54 6.71 -12.63
C GLU A 4 7.76 7.14 -13.88
N ARG A 5 6.65 6.49 -14.15
CA ARG A 5 5.78 6.72 -15.30
C ARG A 5 4.40 7.12 -14.84
N LEU A 6 3.74 7.98 -15.61
CA LEU A 6 2.37 8.37 -15.30
C LEU A 6 1.46 7.13 -15.31
N PHE A 7 0.76 6.96 -14.20
CA PHE A 7 -0.36 6.04 -14.03
C PHE A 7 -1.45 6.82 -13.32
N ALA A 8 -2.51 7.16 -14.03
CA ALA A 8 -3.55 8.03 -13.49
C ALA A 8 -4.93 7.61 -13.95
N LEU A 9 -5.91 7.68 -13.05
CA LEU A 9 -7.32 7.57 -13.35
C LEU A 9 -7.94 8.96 -13.18
N TYR A 10 -8.43 9.53 -14.27
CA TYR A 10 -9.22 10.77 -14.27
C TYR A 10 -10.69 10.43 -14.19
N LEU A 11 -11.39 11.12 -13.31
CA LEU A 11 -12.84 11.04 -13.14
C LEU A 11 -13.43 12.45 -13.16
N ASN A 12 -14.58 12.65 -13.81
CA ASN A 12 -15.31 13.91 -13.73
C ASN A 12 -16.73 13.70 -13.20
N ASP A 13 -17.44 14.77 -12.92
CA ASP A 13 -18.80 14.79 -12.38
C ASP A 13 -19.86 14.30 -13.38
N GLU A 14 -19.56 14.27 -14.68
CA GLU A 14 -20.39 13.68 -15.73
C GLU A 14 -20.25 12.13 -15.78
N GLY A 15 -19.39 11.55 -14.95
CA GLY A 15 -19.14 10.11 -14.89
C GLY A 15 -18.13 9.60 -15.93
N ARG A 16 -17.43 10.48 -16.65
CA ARG A 16 -16.33 10.07 -17.53
C ARG A 16 -15.18 9.52 -16.72
N LYS A 17 -14.65 8.37 -17.15
CA LYS A 17 -13.51 7.67 -16.53
C LYS A 17 -12.45 7.48 -17.61
N VAL A 18 -11.25 8.00 -17.39
CA VAL A 18 -10.13 7.89 -18.33
C VAL A 18 -8.91 7.38 -17.59
N LEU A 19 -8.39 6.23 -17.99
CA LEU A 19 -7.20 5.60 -17.42
C LEU A 19 -6.00 5.87 -18.34
N PHE A 20 -4.95 6.48 -17.79
CA PHE A 20 -3.69 6.78 -18.49
C PHE A 20 -2.67 5.72 -18.17
N LEU A 21 -2.15 5.06 -19.20
CA LEU A 21 -1.31 3.87 -19.09
C LEU A 21 -0.08 3.96 -19.99
N ASN A 22 1.09 3.74 -19.42
CA ASN A 22 2.27 3.51 -20.24
C ASN A 22 2.22 2.10 -20.85
N THR A 23 2.64 1.95 -22.11
CA THR A 23 2.66 0.67 -22.84
C THR A 23 3.49 -0.43 -22.18
N LEU A 24 4.34 -0.09 -21.21
CA LEU A 24 5.09 -1.05 -20.40
C LEU A 24 4.29 -1.63 -19.22
N PHE A 25 3.09 -1.12 -18.95
CA PHE A 25 2.23 -1.69 -17.93
C PHE A 25 1.39 -2.84 -18.49
N THR A 26 1.28 -3.90 -17.71
CA THR A 26 0.32 -4.97 -17.96
C THR A 26 -0.87 -4.74 -17.05
N VAL A 27 -2.03 -4.45 -17.63
CA VAL A 27 -3.28 -4.28 -16.91
C VAL A 27 -4.37 -5.12 -17.55
N GLU A 28 -5.28 -5.63 -16.73
CA GLU A 28 -6.51 -6.23 -17.25
C GLU A 28 -7.41 -5.16 -17.84
N GLN A 29 -8.18 -5.52 -18.85
CA GLN A 29 -9.18 -4.62 -19.44
C GLN A 29 -10.10 -4.03 -18.37
N LYS A 30 -10.32 -2.72 -18.42
CA LYS A 30 -11.15 -1.98 -17.47
C LYS A 30 -12.39 -1.43 -18.17
N ASP A 31 -13.44 -1.22 -17.40
CA ASP A 31 -14.68 -0.56 -17.85
C ASP A 31 -14.53 0.97 -17.79
N CYS A 32 -13.58 1.48 -18.61
CA CYS A 32 -13.30 2.91 -18.76
C CYS A 32 -12.55 3.18 -20.07
N GLU A 33 -12.50 4.44 -20.49
CA GLU A 33 -11.66 4.88 -21.59
C GLU A 33 -10.18 4.69 -21.21
N GLU A 34 -9.36 4.15 -22.10
CA GLU A 34 -7.93 3.95 -21.87
C GLU A 34 -7.13 4.80 -22.85
N ILE A 35 -6.19 5.59 -22.33
CA ILE A 35 -5.21 6.34 -23.12
C ILE A 35 -3.84 5.73 -22.87
N TRP A 36 -3.32 5.06 -23.91
CA TRP A 36 -2.02 4.44 -23.89
C TRP A 36 -0.97 5.36 -24.48
N PHE A 37 0.21 5.40 -23.87
CA PHE A 37 1.36 6.19 -24.31
C PHE A 37 2.67 5.44 -24.07
N SER A 38 3.72 5.84 -24.79
CA SER A 38 5.10 5.31 -24.64
C SER A 38 5.99 6.29 -23.88
N ASP A 39 7.22 5.89 -23.61
CA ASP A 39 8.22 6.78 -22.97
C ASP A 39 8.66 7.96 -23.84
N THR A 40 8.30 7.96 -25.13
CA THR A 40 8.57 9.06 -26.06
C THR A 40 7.44 10.08 -26.13
N ASP A 41 6.28 9.79 -25.56
CA ASP A 41 5.12 10.64 -25.57
C ASP A 41 5.11 11.59 -24.37
N ASP A 42 4.55 12.78 -24.54
CA ASP A 42 4.32 13.72 -23.44
C ASP A 42 3.03 13.33 -22.70
N SER A 43 3.18 12.44 -21.71
CA SER A 43 2.06 11.90 -20.94
C SER A 43 1.26 12.96 -20.18
N THR A 44 1.91 14.03 -19.74
CA THR A 44 1.23 15.16 -19.06
C THR A 44 0.41 16.00 -20.01
N SER A 45 0.82 16.16 -21.28
CA SER A 45 0.01 16.80 -22.32
C SER A 45 -1.23 15.96 -22.66
N LEU A 46 -1.10 14.63 -22.71
CA LEU A 46 -2.25 13.74 -22.88
C LEU A 46 -3.25 13.87 -21.73
N LEU A 47 -2.78 13.92 -20.49
CA LEU A 47 -3.64 14.12 -19.32
C LEU A 47 -4.29 15.52 -19.36
N ALA A 48 -3.54 16.58 -19.68
CA ALA A 48 -4.05 17.93 -19.80
C ALA A 48 -5.17 18.06 -20.85
N SER A 49 -5.12 17.26 -21.92
CA SER A 49 -6.11 17.31 -23.00
C SER A 49 -7.52 16.87 -22.59
N VAL A 50 -7.68 16.15 -21.49
CA VAL A 50 -8.99 15.70 -20.99
C VAL A 50 -9.51 16.51 -19.80
N ILE A 51 -8.66 17.36 -19.21
CA ILE A 51 -9.01 18.17 -18.05
C ILE A 51 -9.65 19.48 -18.50
N ASN A 52 -10.77 19.83 -17.90
CA ASN A 52 -11.37 21.14 -18.03
C ASN A 52 -10.70 22.12 -17.06
N SER A 53 -9.82 22.99 -17.56
CA SER A 53 -9.07 23.94 -16.71
C SER A 53 -9.94 25.04 -16.06
N SER A 54 -11.21 25.17 -16.46
CA SER A 54 -12.15 26.09 -15.80
C SER A 54 -12.73 25.52 -14.49
N GLU A 55 -12.49 24.23 -14.22
CA GLU A 55 -12.98 23.53 -13.03
C GLU A 55 -11.88 23.35 -11.99
N THR A 56 -12.27 22.84 -10.81
CA THR A 56 -11.32 22.50 -9.75
C THR A 56 -10.94 21.03 -9.85
N LEU A 57 -9.65 20.76 -10.00
CA LEU A 57 -9.11 19.40 -10.04
C LEU A 57 -8.71 18.91 -8.65
N GLY A 58 -9.30 17.80 -8.21
CA GLY A 58 -8.88 17.09 -7.01
C GLY A 58 -7.71 16.16 -7.32
N ILE A 59 -6.59 16.31 -6.61
CA ILE A 59 -5.38 15.51 -6.77
C ILE A 59 -5.21 14.56 -5.57
N ASP A 60 -4.74 13.34 -5.84
CA ASP A 60 -4.36 12.41 -4.80
C ASP A 60 -3.17 12.92 -3.98
N LYS A 61 -3.22 12.73 -2.66
CA LYS A 61 -2.19 13.21 -1.70
C LYS A 61 -0.79 12.61 -1.95
N GLU A 62 -0.73 11.42 -2.53
CA GLU A 62 0.53 10.71 -2.84
C GLU A 62 1.00 10.93 -4.28
N TRP A 63 0.26 11.72 -5.08
CA TRP A 63 0.65 11.94 -6.46
C TRP A 63 1.89 12.82 -6.56
N THR A 64 2.87 12.38 -7.35
CA THR A 64 4.18 13.01 -7.36
C THR A 64 4.18 14.38 -8.03
N ALA A 65 4.92 15.34 -7.47
CA ALA A 65 5.10 16.68 -8.02
C ALA A 65 5.67 16.66 -9.44
N ARG A 66 6.40 15.59 -9.83
CA ARG A 66 6.96 15.43 -11.18
C ARG A 66 5.90 15.43 -12.28
N PHE A 67 4.67 15.02 -11.98
CA PHE A 67 3.55 15.06 -12.93
C PHE A 67 2.63 16.24 -12.67
N LEU A 68 2.45 16.63 -11.40
CA LEU A 68 1.56 17.72 -11.02
C LEU A 68 2.06 19.07 -11.55
N ILE A 69 3.34 19.39 -11.38
CA ILE A 69 3.89 20.68 -11.79
C ILE A 69 3.76 20.88 -13.31
N PRO A 70 4.23 19.94 -14.17
CA PRO A 70 4.03 20.06 -15.61
C PRO A 70 2.55 20.11 -16.03
N LEU A 71 1.66 19.41 -15.32
CA LEU A 71 0.22 19.48 -15.59
C LEU A 71 -0.33 20.90 -15.35
N MET A 72 0.02 21.51 -14.22
CA MET A 72 -0.40 22.88 -13.88
C MET A 72 0.16 23.90 -14.88
N GLU A 73 1.38 23.73 -15.36
CA GLU A 73 1.98 24.59 -16.40
C GLU A 73 1.24 24.50 -17.74
N LYS A 74 0.70 23.31 -18.07
CA LYS A 74 -0.05 23.07 -19.31
C LYS A 74 -1.52 23.50 -19.23
N CYS A 75 -2.08 23.56 -18.06
CA CYS A 75 -3.47 23.91 -17.79
C CYS A 75 -3.53 25.29 -17.12
N GLU A 76 -3.33 26.35 -17.88
CA GLU A 76 -3.37 27.73 -17.36
C GLU A 76 -4.70 28.00 -16.64
N GLY A 77 -4.60 28.54 -15.43
CA GLY A 77 -5.77 28.84 -14.59
C GLY A 77 -6.35 27.66 -13.82
N LEU A 78 -5.83 26.44 -13.99
CA LEU A 78 -6.29 25.25 -13.28
C LEU A 78 -6.19 25.44 -11.77
N LYS A 79 -7.33 25.31 -11.07
CA LYS A 79 -7.36 25.28 -9.61
C LYS A 79 -7.20 23.84 -9.12
N VAL A 80 -6.19 23.62 -8.29
CA VAL A 80 -5.87 22.29 -7.73
C VAL A 80 -6.20 22.25 -6.23
N VAL A 81 -6.80 21.15 -5.77
CA VAL A 81 -7.10 20.88 -4.36
C VAL A 81 -6.78 19.42 -4.03
N LEU A 82 -6.65 19.10 -2.73
CA LEU A 82 -6.53 17.71 -2.31
C LEU A 82 -7.88 16.98 -2.48
N GLY A 83 -7.90 15.98 -3.35
CA GLY A 83 -9.07 15.15 -3.66
C GLY A 83 -9.17 13.85 -2.87
N SER A 84 -8.09 13.39 -2.25
CA SER A 84 -7.99 12.06 -1.63
C SER A 84 -9.04 11.80 -0.57
N LYS A 85 -9.50 12.82 0.16
CA LYS A 85 -10.50 12.64 1.23
C LYS A 85 -11.79 11.95 0.75
N TYR A 86 -12.19 12.15 -0.50
CA TYR A 86 -13.40 11.53 -1.04
C TYR A 86 -13.20 10.03 -1.26
N VAL A 87 -12.03 9.65 -1.79
CA VAL A 87 -11.62 8.25 -1.95
C VAL A 87 -11.40 7.61 -0.57
N ASP A 88 -10.68 8.28 0.32
CA ASP A 88 -10.40 7.79 1.68
C ASP A 88 -11.70 7.55 2.47
N ASN A 89 -12.66 8.46 2.40
CA ASN A 89 -13.97 8.30 3.07
C ASN A 89 -14.77 7.12 2.49
N THR A 90 -14.75 6.93 1.17
CA THR A 90 -15.42 5.79 0.52
C THR A 90 -14.77 4.48 0.96
N ARG A 91 -13.43 4.43 0.97
CA ARG A 91 -12.66 3.25 1.41
C ARG A 91 -12.76 2.98 2.91
N ALA A 92 -13.05 4.00 3.73
CA ALA A 92 -13.22 3.83 5.17
C ALA A 92 -14.44 2.97 5.54
N ILE A 93 -15.49 3.00 4.71
CA ILE A 93 -16.70 2.21 4.91
C ILE A 93 -16.61 0.97 4.02
N LYS A 94 -16.48 -0.20 4.65
CA LYS A 94 -16.30 -1.48 3.98
C LYS A 94 -17.67 -2.14 3.76
N ASP A 95 -17.83 -2.77 2.62
CA ASP A 95 -18.98 -3.64 2.36
C ASP A 95 -18.83 -5.03 3.03
N GLU A 96 -19.84 -5.90 2.88
CA GLU A 96 -19.84 -7.23 3.52
C GLU A 96 -18.70 -8.13 3.03
N LYS A 97 -18.29 -8.02 1.76
CA LYS A 97 -17.19 -8.81 1.19
C LYS A 97 -15.85 -8.31 1.71
N GLU A 98 -15.67 -7.01 1.75
CA GLU A 98 -14.48 -6.36 2.31
C GLU A 98 -14.30 -6.70 3.79
N ILE A 99 -15.41 -6.67 4.57
CA ILE A 99 -15.41 -7.07 5.98
C ILE A 99 -14.99 -8.54 6.12
N ALA A 100 -15.52 -9.43 5.28
CA ALA A 100 -15.12 -10.84 5.31
C ALA A 100 -13.62 -11.04 5.04
N CYS A 101 -13.04 -10.32 4.06
CA CYS A 101 -11.60 -10.34 3.80
C CYS A 101 -10.80 -9.84 5.01
N MET A 102 -11.25 -8.76 5.67
CA MET A 102 -10.58 -8.22 6.86
C MET A 102 -10.63 -9.19 8.04
N ILE A 103 -11.76 -9.85 8.25
CA ILE A 103 -11.91 -10.88 9.30
C ILE A 103 -10.95 -12.05 9.03
N GLU A 104 -10.90 -12.56 7.79
CA GLU A 104 -9.99 -13.64 7.41
C GLU A 104 -8.53 -13.25 7.64
N ASN A 105 -8.12 -12.05 7.22
CA ASN A 105 -6.76 -11.57 7.46
C ASN A 105 -6.43 -11.44 8.96
N SER A 106 -7.39 -11.00 9.77
CA SER A 106 -7.20 -10.93 11.23
C SER A 106 -7.04 -12.31 11.86
N GLN A 107 -7.82 -13.30 11.42
CA GLN A 107 -7.67 -14.70 11.87
C GLN A 107 -6.34 -15.31 11.47
N ILE A 108 -5.82 -14.97 10.27
CA ILE A 108 -4.47 -15.37 9.85
C ILE A 108 -3.42 -14.79 10.80
N ASN A 109 -3.55 -13.53 11.21
CA ASN A 109 -2.66 -12.92 12.21
C ASN A 109 -2.66 -13.69 13.54
N ASP A 110 -3.85 -14.07 14.04
CA ASP A 110 -3.96 -14.85 15.27
C ASP A 110 -3.15 -16.15 15.15
N VAL A 111 -3.30 -16.88 14.05
CA VAL A 111 -2.57 -18.13 13.80
C VAL A 111 -1.06 -17.90 13.71
N VAL A 112 -0.63 -16.87 12.98
CA VAL A 112 0.81 -16.54 12.86
C VAL A 112 1.39 -16.16 14.21
N MET A 113 0.69 -15.35 14.99
CA MET A 113 1.12 -14.92 16.31
C MET A 113 1.25 -16.11 17.27
N GLU A 114 0.27 -17.01 17.27
CA GLU A 114 0.32 -18.23 18.11
C GLU A 114 1.50 -19.12 17.72
N ARG A 115 1.70 -19.39 16.43
CA ARG A 115 2.83 -20.17 15.94
C ARG A 115 4.18 -19.53 16.27
N THR A 116 4.25 -18.20 16.16
CA THR A 116 5.47 -17.43 16.47
C THR A 116 5.80 -17.51 17.95
N ARG A 117 4.80 -17.36 18.84
CA ARG A 117 4.97 -17.53 20.28
C ARG A 117 5.55 -18.93 20.62
N ASP A 118 5.03 -19.97 19.97
CA ASP A 118 5.45 -21.35 20.25
C ASP A 118 6.83 -21.67 19.63
N PHE A 119 7.23 -20.94 18.59
CA PHE A 119 8.53 -21.08 17.92
C PHE A 119 9.66 -20.43 18.69
N ILE A 120 9.43 -19.24 19.29
CA ILE A 120 10.47 -18.43 19.93
C ILE A 120 11.12 -19.16 21.10
N LYS A 121 12.46 -19.17 21.14
CA LYS A 121 13.27 -19.75 22.21
C LYS A 121 14.48 -18.88 22.52
N GLU A 122 14.95 -18.92 23.77
CA GLU A 122 16.22 -18.33 24.16
C GLU A 122 17.33 -18.75 23.20
N GLY A 123 18.19 -17.80 22.85
CA GLY A 123 19.30 -17.97 21.90
C GLY A 123 18.96 -17.72 20.43
N MET A 124 17.67 -17.54 20.09
CA MET A 124 17.27 -17.13 18.73
C MET A 124 17.57 -15.65 18.50
N THR A 125 17.84 -15.30 17.24
CA THR A 125 17.96 -13.89 16.81
C THR A 125 16.60 -13.35 16.33
N GLU A 126 16.44 -12.03 16.36
CA GLU A 126 15.27 -11.34 15.83
C GLU A 126 15.02 -11.70 14.36
N LYS A 127 16.07 -11.73 13.53
CA LYS A 127 16.00 -12.15 12.11
C LYS A 127 15.51 -13.58 11.92
N GLN A 128 15.86 -14.49 12.82
CA GLN A 128 15.35 -15.87 12.73
C GLN A 128 13.84 -15.92 12.98
N VAL A 129 13.35 -15.12 13.90
CA VAL A 129 11.91 -15.01 14.17
C VAL A 129 11.19 -14.30 13.04
N GLU A 130 11.76 -13.21 12.51
CA GLU A 130 11.22 -12.53 11.32
C GLU A 130 11.07 -13.50 10.14
N ALA A 131 12.14 -14.25 9.81
CA ALA A 131 12.10 -15.22 8.72
C ALA A 131 11.00 -16.28 8.91
N PHE A 132 10.82 -16.77 10.13
CA PHE A 132 9.73 -17.68 10.46
C PHE A 132 8.36 -17.05 10.24
N ILE A 133 8.13 -15.81 10.69
CA ILE A 133 6.87 -15.06 10.50
C ILE A 133 6.53 -14.94 9.01
N LEU A 134 7.50 -14.52 8.19
CA LEU A 134 7.32 -14.38 6.74
C LEU A 134 6.93 -15.71 6.07
N GLU A 135 7.55 -16.81 6.51
CA GLU A 135 7.20 -18.15 6.03
C GLU A 135 5.77 -18.55 6.42
N GLN A 136 5.34 -18.24 7.67
CA GLN A 136 3.98 -18.56 8.10
C GLN A 136 2.92 -17.83 7.28
N TYR A 137 3.10 -16.54 6.99
CA TYR A 137 2.17 -15.80 6.12
C TYR A 137 2.07 -16.43 4.74
N LYS A 138 3.20 -16.80 4.15
CA LYS A 138 3.22 -17.47 2.85
C LYS A 138 2.48 -18.82 2.87
N LEU A 139 2.70 -19.63 3.92
CA LEU A 139 2.02 -20.92 4.09
C LEU A 139 0.50 -20.77 4.26
N LEU A 140 0.03 -19.66 4.83
CA LEU A 140 -1.39 -19.34 5.01
C LEU A 140 -2.01 -18.62 3.80
N GLY A 141 -1.27 -18.49 2.69
CA GLY A 141 -1.78 -17.97 1.41
C GLY A 141 -1.79 -16.45 1.31
N CYS A 142 -1.09 -15.73 2.17
CA CYS A 142 -0.86 -14.31 1.97
C CYS A 142 0.06 -14.08 0.77
N GLN A 143 -0.28 -13.08 -0.05
CA GLN A 143 0.54 -12.68 -1.20
C GLN A 143 1.76 -11.86 -0.77
N ASP A 144 1.66 -11.20 0.40
CA ASP A 144 2.69 -10.33 0.96
C ASP A 144 2.42 -10.10 2.44
N VAL A 145 3.25 -9.29 3.08
CA VAL A 145 2.99 -8.71 4.39
C VAL A 145 2.46 -7.29 4.28
N SER A 146 1.77 -6.80 5.29
CA SER A 146 1.25 -5.42 5.35
C SER A 146 2.38 -4.40 5.49
N PHE A 147 3.40 -4.78 6.24
CA PHE A 147 4.66 -4.08 6.50
C PHE A 147 5.73 -5.10 6.92
N SER A 148 6.99 -4.70 6.93
CA SER A 148 8.08 -5.57 7.41
C SER A 148 7.83 -5.93 8.88
N PRO A 149 7.81 -7.23 9.25
CA PRO A 149 7.59 -7.63 10.63
C PRO A 149 8.59 -6.97 11.58
N ILE A 150 8.10 -6.49 12.71
CA ILE A 150 8.92 -6.02 13.81
C ILE A 150 9.00 -7.16 14.84
N CYS A 151 10.23 -7.55 15.18
CA CYS A 151 10.50 -8.50 16.22
C CYS A 151 11.66 -7.95 17.05
N SER A 152 11.37 -7.46 18.25
CA SER A 152 12.33 -6.72 19.06
C SER A 152 12.50 -7.38 20.42
N PHE A 153 13.75 -7.62 20.81
CA PHE A 153 14.11 -8.24 22.08
C PHE A 153 14.66 -7.23 23.08
N GLY A 154 14.24 -7.34 24.33
CA GLY A 154 14.74 -6.52 25.43
C GLY A 154 14.73 -5.01 25.12
N ALA A 155 15.88 -4.39 25.12
CA ALA A 155 16.05 -2.94 24.91
C ALA A 155 15.58 -2.46 23.52
N ASN A 156 15.68 -3.31 22.50
CA ASN A 156 15.24 -2.99 21.14
C ASN A 156 13.73 -2.71 21.06
N GLY A 157 12.93 -3.31 21.97
CA GLY A 157 11.50 -3.05 22.07
C GLY A 157 11.13 -1.62 22.48
N ALA A 158 12.09 -0.79 22.86
CA ALA A 158 11.87 0.64 23.13
C ALA A 158 11.80 1.50 21.87
N ASP A 159 12.29 1.00 20.74
CA ASP A 159 12.14 1.64 19.41
C ASP A 159 10.95 1.01 18.67
N PRO A 160 9.83 1.75 18.47
CA PRO A 160 8.64 1.23 17.80
C PRO A 160 8.85 0.89 16.31
N HIS A 161 9.97 1.34 15.72
CA HIS A 161 10.33 1.06 14.32
C HIS A 161 11.63 0.27 14.18
N HIS A 162 12.04 -0.40 15.25
CA HIS A 162 13.23 -1.25 15.23
C HIS A 162 13.11 -2.33 14.13
N MET A 163 14.11 -2.39 13.27
CA MET A 163 14.20 -3.44 12.25
C MET A 163 14.94 -4.65 12.84
N PRO A 164 14.40 -5.88 12.69
CA PRO A 164 15.02 -7.09 13.22
C PRO A 164 16.50 -7.21 12.84
N ASP A 165 17.34 -7.44 13.83
CA ASP A 165 18.79 -7.58 13.66
C ASP A 165 19.31 -8.92 14.22
N ASP A 166 20.62 -9.02 14.46
CA ASP A 166 21.25 -10.23 14.99
C ASP A 166 21.24 -10.25 16.53
N SER A 167 20.47 -9.40 17.19
CA SER A 167 20.25 -9.42 18.64
C SER A 167 19.67 -10.75 19.08
N VAL A 168 20.28 -11.31 20.11
CA VAL A 168 19.95 -12.66 20.60
C VAL A 168 19.07 -12.56 21.83
N LEU A 169 17.95 -13.28 21.84
CA LEU A 169 17.00 -13.36 22.96
C LEU A 169 17.65 -14.01 24.17
N LYS A 170 17.53 -13.37 25.33
CA LYS A 170 17.99 -13.87 26.64
C LYS A 170 16.78 -14.13 27.55
N ALA A 171 16.95 -15.06 28.45
CA ALA A 171 15.93 -15.35 29.45
C ALA A 171 15.55 -14.12 30.27
N GLY A 172 14.24 -13.87 30.38
CA GLY A 172 13.69 -12.76 31.15
C GLY A 172 13.57 -11.44 30.40
N GLU A 173 13.97 -11.37 29.14
CA GLU A 173 13.75 -10.18 28.29
C GLU A 173 12.30 -10.14 27.80
N SER A 174 11.79 -8.91 27.64
CA SER A 174 10.54 -8.68 26.93
C SER A 174 10.72 -8.89 25.43
N ILE A 175 9.63 -9.26 24.77
CA ILE A 175 9.58 -9.42 23.32
C ILE A 175 8.43 -8.57 22.81
N VAL A 176 8.67 -7.76 21.77
CA VAL A 176 7.62 -7.07 21.03
C VAL A 176 7.57 -7.67 19.63
N ILE A 177 6.39 -8.12 19.22
CA ILE A 177 6.13 -8.65 17.88
C ILE A 177 5.00 -7.83 17.28
N ASP A 178 5.29 -7.19 16.16
CA ASP A 178 4.32 -6.41 15.38
C ASP A 178 4.29 -6.95 13.96
N ILE A 179 3.15 -7.49 13.55
CA ILE A 179 2.99 -8.29 12.34
C ILE A 179 1.68 -7.99 11.62
N GLY A 180 1.69 -8.15 10.31
CA GLY A 180 0.51 -8.04 9.50
C GLY A 180 0.66 -8.75 8.15
N GLY A 181 -0.34 -9.51 7.76
CA GLY A 181 -0.42 -10.18 6.47
C GLY A 181 -1.25 -9.38 5.46
N ARG A 182 -0.98 -9.59 4.17
CA ARG A 182 -1.77 -9.05 3.07
C ARG A 182 -2.30 -10.19 2.20
N LYS A 183 -3.63 -10.34 2.22
CA LYS A 183 -4.35 -11.31 1.40
C LYS A 183 -5.54 -10.63 0.74
N ASP A 184 -5.76 -10.92 -0.54
CA ASP A 184 -6.85 -10.36 -1.36
C ASP A 184 -6.90 -8.81 -1.34
N ARG A 185 -5.72 -8.17 -1.27
CA ARG A 185 -5.49 -6.72 -1.18
C ARG A 185 -5.88 -6.09 0.16
N TYR A 186 -6.33 -6.87 1.15
CA TYR A 186 -6.61 -6.39 2.50
C TYR A 186 -5.45 -6.70 3.42
N CYS A 187 -5.17 -5.76 4.31
CA CYS A 187 -4.08 -5.84 5.27
C CYS A 187 -4.63 -6.10 6.66
N SER A 188 -3.87 -6.84 7.45
CA SER A 188 -4.06 -6.96 8.89
C SER A 188 -2.89 -6.34 9.64
N ASP A 189 -3.07 -6.10 10.92
CA ASP A 189 -2.09 -5.44 11.79
C ASP A 189 -2.32 -5.92 13.23
N MET A 190 -1.28 -6.39 13.91
CA MET A 190 -1.35 -6.92 15.26
C MET A 190 -0.01 -6.81 15.98
N THR A 191 0.00 -6.13 17.13
CA THR A 191 1.14 -6.08 18.06
C THR A 191 0.87 -6.88 19.34
N ARG A 192 1.86 -7.61 19.84
CA ARG A 192 1.86 -8.29 21.15
C ARG A 192 3.21 -8.16 21.83
#